data_3625af2d3c951cb9cce1f7a9dc740343
#
_entry.id   3625af2d3c951cb9cce1f7a9dc740343
#
_cell.length_a   1.000
_cell.length_b   1.000
_cell.length_c   1.000
_cell.angle_alpha   90.00
_cell.angle_beta   90.00
_cell.angle_gamma   90.00
#
_symmetry.space_group_name_H-M   'P 1'
#
loop_
_entity.id
_entity.type
_entity.pdbx_description
1 polymer ?
#
loop_
_entity_poly.entity_id
_entity_poly.type
_entity_poly.pdbx_seq_one_letter_code
_entity_poly.pdbx_strand_id
1 'polypeptide(L)'
;MNFGPRPRNNRTIRQYNFALTGDIQTTLDNEKVARSFTLKLFEAEMAANDRVAVLFMPRSERLDSPFNINIAPGRRVTLPRGAEYDFLRYQVNWRTSNRRVVAFDGRYEAGDFYSGTRKEFVNNITFRILPGLFVYTAA
;
A
#
# COMPACT_ATOMS: atom_id res chain seq x y z
N MET A 1 -9.20 -12.63 -5.93
CA MET A 1 -10.56 -12.90 -5.37
C MET A 1 -11.05 -11.63 -4.71
N ASN A 2 -12.31 -11.23 -4.94
CA ASN A 2 -12.87 -9.99 -4.41
C ASN A 2 -14.31 -10.25 -3.90
N PHE A 3 -14.65 -9.64 -2.75
CA PHE A 3 -15.96 -9.71 -2.12
C PHE A 3 -16.39 -8.33 -1.66
N GLY A 4 -17.54 -7.83 -2.14
CA GLY A 4 -17.97 -6.44 -1.94
C GLY A 4 -19.41 -6.30 -1.48
N PRO A 5 -19.75 -6.60 -0.20
CA PRO A 5 -21.11 -6.47 0.31
C PRO A 5 -21.55 -5.00 0.42
N ARG A 6 -22.83 -4.76 0.17
CA ARG A 6 -23.49 -3.46 0.29
C ARG A 6 -24.48 -3.50 1.45
N PRO A 7 -24.29 -2.68 2.49
CA PRO A 7 -25.23 -2.61 3.60
C PRO A 7 -26.54 -1.95 3.16
N ARG A 8 -27.68 -2.59 3.47
CA ARG A 8 -29.01 -2.13 3.00
C ARG A 8 -29.50 -0.86 3.70
N ASN A 9 -29.11 -0.65 4.98
CA ASN A 9 -29.63 0.42 5.82
C ASN A 9 -28.58 1.42 6.30
N ASN A 10 -27.43 1.51 5.63
CA ASN A 10 -26.38 2.44 6.00
C ASN A 10 -26.34 3.61 5.02
N ARG A 11 -26.64 4.81 5.49
CA ARG A 11 -26.61 6.04 4.67
C ARG A 11 -25.20 6.59 4.45
N THR A 12 -24.26 6.18 5.27
CA THR A 12 -22.88 6.68 5.25
C THR A 12 -21.97 5.78 4.42
N ILE A 13 -22.10 4.47 4.56
CA ILE A 13 -21.27 3.48 3.86
C ILE A 13 -22.05 2.87 2.71
N ARG A 14 -21.52 3.03 1.51
CA ARG A 14 -22.12 2.50 0.27
C ARG A 14 -21.75 1.04 0.05
N GLN A 15 -20.49 0.69 0.33
CA GLN A 15 -19.97 -0.66 0.07
C GLN A 15 -18.77 -0.94 0.95
N TYR A 16 -18.62 -2.19 1.37
CA TYR A 16 -17.39 -2.76 1.87
C TYR A 16 -16.73 -3.58 0.77
N ASN A 17 -15.39 -3.58 0.73
CA ASN A 17 -14.64 -4.41 -0.18
C ASN A 17 -13.55 -5.18 0.58
N PHE A 18 -13.47 -6.48 0.30
CA PHE A 18 -12.45 -7.40 0.78
C PHE A 18 -11.81 -8.04 -0.45
N ALA A 19 -10.50 -8.14 -0.48
CA ALA A 19 -9.81 -8.73 -1.62
C ALA A 19 -8.57 -9.50 -1.20
N LEU A 20 -8.27 -10.56 -1.93
CA LEU A 20 -7.01 -11.28 -1.87
C LEU A 20 -6.40 -11.30 -3.27
N THR A 21 -5.17 -10.81 -3.38
CA THR A 21 -4.35 -10.86 -4.58
C THR A 21 -3.04 -11.55 -4.24
N GLY A 22 -2.59 -12.45 -5.09
CA GLY A 22 -1.29 -13.13 -4.97
C GLY A 22 -0.50 -12.97 -6.26
N ASP A 23 0.79 -12.77 -6.13
CA ASP A 23 1.77 -12.73 -7.19
C ASP A 23 2.94 -13.65 -6.82
N ILE A 24 3.37 -14.49 -7.77
CA ILE A 24 4.48 -15.42 -7.61
C ILE A 24 5.39 -15.23 -8.82
N GLN A 25 6.63 -14.85 -8.56
CA GLN A 25 7.67 -14.70 -9.56
C GLN A 25 8.66 -15.88 -9.47
N THR A 26 8.90 -16.50 -10.61
CA THR A 26 9.87 -17.60 -10.74
C THR A 26 10.88 -17.29 -11.83
N THR A 27 12.07 -17.88 -11.73
CA THR A 27 13.03 -17.91 -12.83
C THR A 27 12.53 -18.82 -13.95
N LEU A 28 13.22 -18.81 -15.10
CA LEU A 28 12.98 -19.76 -16.20
C LEU A 28 13.23 -21.23 -15.78
N ASP A 29 14.07 -21.43 -14.78
CA ASP A 29 14.40 -22.74 -14.21
C ASP A 29 13.43 -23.16 -13.08
N ASN A 30 12.29 -22.46 -12.95
CA ASN A 30 11.24 -22.72 -11.95
C ASN A 30 11.67 -22.50 -10.49
N GLU A 31 12.77 -21.81 -10.24
CA GLU A 31 13.14 -21.38 -8.90
C GLU A 31 12.29 -20.17 -8.45
N LYS A 32 11.80 -20.20 -7.22
CA LYS A 32 11.02 -19.09 -6.65
C LYS A 32 11.94 -17.92 -6.34
N VAL A 33 11.67 -16.76 -6.94
CA VAL A 33 12.41 -15.50 -6.70
C VAL A 33 11.66 -14.62 -5.73
N ALA A 34 10.36 -14.43 -5.95
CA ALA A 34 9.54 -13.60 -5.08
C ALA A 34 8.11 -14.14 -4.98
N ARG A 35 7.51 -13.91 -3.85
CA ARG A 35 6.12 -14.24 -3.57
C ARG A 35 5.51 -13.09 -2.78
N SER A 36 4.45 -12.51 -3.28
CA SER A 36 3.74 -11.46 -2.59
C SER A 36 2.24 -11.74 -2.54
N PHE A 37 1.65 -11.48 -1.39
CA PHE A 37 0.21 -11.50 -1.22
C PHE A 37 -0.23 -10.13 -0.72
N THR A 38 -1.37 -9.67 -1.21
CA THR A 38 -2.04 -8.49 -0.70
C THR A 38 -3.43 -8.89 -0.25
N LEU A 39 -3.64 -8.85 1.05
CA LEU A 39 -4.94 -9.09 1.65
C LEU A 39 -5.54 -7.71 2.01
N LYS A 40 -6.56 -7.31 1.28
CA LYS A 40 -7.39 -6.17 1.66
C LYS A 40 -8.34 -6.65 2.76
N LEU A 41 -7.95 -6.40 4.00
CA LEU A 41 -8.72 -6.80 5.19
C LEU A 41 -10.06 -6.08 5.24
N PHE A 42 -10.07 -4.84 4.76
CA PHE A 42 -11.21 -3.99 4.84
C PHE A 42 -11.02 -2.77 3.92
N GLU A 43 -12.04 -2.43 3.17
CA GLU A 43 -12.18 -1.14 2.52
C GLU A 43 -13.63 -0.68 2.67
N ALA A 44 -13.82 0.53 3.18
CA ALA A 44 -15.12 1.19 3.21
C ALA A 44 -15.17 2.27 2.15
N GLU A 45 -16.14 2.18 1.26
CA GLU A 45 -16.51 3.22 0.33
C GLU A 45 -17.75 3.94 0.85
N MET A 46 -17.61 5.25 1.09
CA MET A 46 -18.67 6.06 1.67
C MET A 46 -19.58 6.66 0.58
N ALA A 47 -20.79 7.02 0.95
CA ALA A 47 -21.74 7.67 0.05
C ALA A 47 -21.21 8.98 -0.55
N ALA A 48 -20.37 9.70 0.18
CA ALA A 48 -19.68 10.91 -0.27
C ALA A 48 -18.49 10.65 -1.20
N ASN A 49 -18.21 9.40 -1.61
CA ASN A 49 -17.02 8.95 -2.34
C ASN A 49 -15.70 9.06 -1.54
N ASP A 50 -15.78 9.20 -0.24
CA ASP A 50 -14.62 9.02 0.62
C ASP A 50 -14.32 7.51 0.72
N ARG A 51 -13.05 7.16 0.91
CA ARG A 51 -12.59 5.76 0.96
C ARG A 51 -11.51 5.59 2.01
N VAL A 52 -11.60 4.52 2.78
CA VAL A 52 -10.56 4.08 3.71
C VAL A 52 -10.35 2.59 3.51
N ALA A 53 -9.09 2.15 3.44
CA ALA A 53 -8.74 0.75 3.28
C ALA A 53 -7.60 0.36 4.20
N VAL A 54 -7.64 -0.89 4.69
CA VAL A 54 -6.57 -1.53 5.47
C VAL A 54 -6.11 -2.77 4.72
N LEU A 55 -4.79 -2.83 4.48
CA LEU A 55 -4.15 -3.91 3.75
C LEU A 55 -3.10 -4.59 4.63
N PHE A 56 -2.98 -5.88 4.42
CA PHE A 56 -1.97 -6.74 5.00
C PHE A 56 -1.19 -7.39 3.86
N MET A 57 0.14 -7.24 3.86
CA MET A 57 0.98 -7.56 2.71
C MET A 57 2.18 -8.43 3.13
N PRO A 58 1.98 -9.76 3.29
CA PRO A 58 3.10 -10.67 3.42
C PRO A 58 3.83 -10.82 2.09
N ARG A 59 5.14 -10.75 2.12
CA ARG A 59 6.02 -10.90 0.98
C ARG A 59 7.23 -11.73 1.35
N SER A 60 7.66 -12.60 0.44
CA SER A 60 8.91 -13.32 0.52
C SER A 60 9.73 -13.01 -0.72
N GLU A 61 11.02 -12.74 -0.55
CA GLU A 61 11.93 -12.39 -1.63
C GLU A 61 13.29 -13.07 -1.43
N ARG A 62 13.81 -13.69 -2.50
CA ARG A 62 15.18 -14.21 -2.57
C ARG A 62 16.01 -13.27 -3.45
N LEU A 63 17.16 -12.88 -2.96
CA LEU A 63 18.04 -11.98 -3.68
C LEU A 63 18.86 -12.75 -4.74
N ASP A 64 18.67 -12.44 -6.01
CA ASP A 64 19.47 -13.02 -7.12
C ASP A 64 20.84 -12.39 -7.27
N SER A 65 21.05 -11.21 -6.71
CA SER A 65 22.30 -10.47 -6.69
C SER A 65 22.51 -9.76 -5.35
N PRO A 66 23.76 -9.43 -4.97
CA PRO A 66 24.00 -8.62 -3.78
C PRO A 66 23.26 -7.29 -3.87
N PHE A 67 22.56 -6.91 -2.79
CA PHE A 67 21.76 -5.70 -2.73
C PHE A 67 22.26 -4.77 -1.62
N ASN A 68 22.50 -3.51 -1.96
CA ASN A 68 22.98 -2.50 -1.02
C ASN A 68 21.83 -1.67 -0.47
N ILE A 69 21.68 -1.66 0.85
CA ILE A 69 20.71 -0.82 1.57
C ILE A 69 21.42 0.34 2.25
N ASN A 70 20.93 1.55 2.04
CA ASN A 70 21.34 2.72 2.81
C ASN A 70 20.49 2.78 4.09
N ILE A 71 21.09 2.47 5.24
CA ILE A 71 20.39 2.51 6.53
C ILE A 71 20.37 3.94 7.09
N ALA A 72 21.44 4.70 6.82
CA ALA A 72 21.60 6.10 7.22
C ALA A 72 22.61 6.77 6.29
N PRO A 73 22.73 8.11 6.28
CA PRO A 73 23.79 8.80 5.55
C PRO A 73 25.16 8.21 5.87
N GLY A 74 25.85 7.70 4.85
CA GLY A 74 27.18 7.07 4.99
C GLY A 74 27.19 5.63 5.52
N ARG A 75 26.08 5.04 5.90
CA ARG A 75 25.99 3.66 6.39
C ARG A 75 25.26 2.76 5.40
N ARG A 76 26.02 1.94 4.69
CA ARG A 76 25.52 0.93 3.75
C ARG A 76 25.66 -0.45 4.35
N VAL A 77 24.67 -1.29 4.11
CA VAL A 77 24.70 -2.72 4.40
C VAL A 77 24.47 -3.46 3.09
N THR A 78 25.38 -4.38 2.78
CA THR A 78 25.24 -5.25 1.60
C THR A 78 24.60 -6.55 2.04
N LEU A 79 23.46 -6.84 1.45
CA LEU A 79 22.77 -8.12 1.62
C LEU A 79 23.36 -9.13 0.62
N PRO A 80 23.69 -10.36 1.06
CA PRO A 80 24.31 -11.34 0.18
C PRO A 80 23.34 -11.91 -0.84
N ARG A 81 23.87 -12.33 -1.99
CA ARG A 81 23.14 -13.12 -2.98
C ARG A 81 22.63 -14.41 -2.35
N GLY A 82 21.43 -14.83 -2.73
CA GLY A 82 20.78 -16.07 -2.26
C GLY A 82 20.12 -15.97 -0.89
N ALA A 83 20.23 -14.83 -0.20
CA ALA A 83 19.53 -14.61 1.06
C ALA A 83 18.02 -14.50 0.81
N GLU A 84 17.25 -15.15 1.69
CA GLU A 84 15.79 -15.12 1.67
C GLU A 84 15.30 -14.21 2.80
N TYR A 85 14.32 -13.37 2.49
CA TYR A 85 13.72 -12.43 3.43
C TYR A 85 12.20 -12.54 3.36
N ASP A 86 11.60 -12.65 4.53
CA ASP A 86 10.17 -12.55 4.70
C ASP A 86 9.82 -11.19 5.29
N PHE A 87 8.85 -10.53 4.69
CA PHE A 87 8.37 -9.22 5.09
C PHE A 87 6.91 -9.29 5.45
N LEU A 88 6.55 -8.58 6.49
CA LEU A 88 5.19 -8.37 6.88
C LEU A 88 4.91 -6.87 6.93
N ARG A 89 4.04 -6.39 6.08
CA ARG A 89 3.67 -4.98 6.01
C ARG A 89 2.19 -4.75 6.17
N TYR A 90 1.88 -3.65 6.81
CA TYR A 90 0.53 -3.14 6.97
C TYR A 90 0.43 -1.79 6.29
N GLN A 91 -0.67 -1.56 5.61
CA GLN A 91 -0.91 -0.30 4.93
C GLN A 91 -2.32 0.19 5.21
N VAL A 92 -2.44 1.47 5.50
CA VAL A 92 -3.71 2.18 5.59
C VAL A 92 -3.74 3.21 4.47
N ASN A 93 -4.78 3.14 3.64
CA ASN A 93 -5.03 4.10 2.58
C ASN A 93 -6.26 4.93 2.93
N TRP A 94 -6.24 6.20 2.59
CA TRP A 94 -7.40 7.07 2.69
C TRP A 94 -7.51 7.96 1.47
N ARG A 95 -8.73 8.27 1.11
CA ARG A 95 -9.04 9.21 0.04
C ARG A 95 -10.34 9.90 0.36
N THR A 96 -10.36 11.22 0.29
CA THR A 96 -11.59 12.00 0.33
C THR A 96 -12.08 12.31 -1.09
N SER A 97 -13.36 12.62 -1.21
CA SER A 97 -13.96 12.98 -2.49
C SER A 97 -13.30 14.20 -3.11
N ASN A 98 -12.92 14.12 -4.38
CA ASN A 98 -12.38 15.23 -5.16
C ASN A 98 -13.41 16.37 -5.41
N ARG A 99 -14.67 16.18 -4.98
CA ARG A 99 -15.71 17.24 -5.04
C ARG A 99 -15.57 18.26 -3.93
N ARG A 100 -14.77 17.96 -2.89
CA ARG A 100 -14.52 18.85 -1.77
C ARG A 100 -13.62 20.02 -2.20
N VAL A 101 -13.75 21.13 -1.52
CA VAL A 101 -12.83 22.29 -1.70
C VAL A 101 -11.41 21.88 -1.33
N VAL A 102 -11.26 21.07 -0.28
CA VAL A 102 -10.00 20.46 0.12
C VAL A 102 -10.19 18.95 0.08
N ALA A 103 -9.37 18.27 -0.70
CA ALA A 103 -9.33 16.82 -0.80
C ALA A 103 -7.99 16.27 -0.32
N PHE A 104 -8.03 15.14 0.36
CA PHE A 104 -6.87 14.41 0.86
C PHE A 104 -6.82 13.02 0.22
N ASP A 105 -5.63 12.62 -0.18
CA ASP A 105 -5.35 11.26 -0.67
C ASP A 105 -3.99 10.84 -0.14
N GLY A 106 -3.91 9.68 0.50
CA GLY A 106 -2.64 9.27 1.05
C GLY A 106 -2.60 7.84 1.54
N ARG A 107 -1.44 7.47 2.06
CA ARG A 107 -1.18 6.16 2.66
C ARG A 107 -0.20 6.26 3.81
N TYR A 108 -0.36 5.37 4.74
CA TYR A 108 0.64 5.03 5.74
C TYR A 108 0.98 3.55 5.62
N GLU A 109 2.27 3.24 5.48
CA GLU A 109 2.78 1.87 5.42
C GLU A 109 3.79 1.67 6.55
N ALA A 110 3.71 0.55 7.25
CA ALA A 110 4.66 0.16 8.27
C ALA A 110 4.87 -1.35 8.24
N GLY A 111 6.07 -1.80 8.61
CA GLY A 111 6.40 -3.21 8.72
C GLY A 111 7.85 -3.51 8.47
N ASP A 112 8.12 -4.76 8.10
CA ASP A 112 9.46 -5.27 7.94
C ASP A 112 10.12 -4.75 6.65
N PHE A 113 11.41 -4.54 6.72
CA PHE A 113 12.24 -4.19 5.59
C PHE A 113 13.63 -4.81 5.75
N TYR A 114 13.84 -5.97 5.13
CA TYR A 114 15.03 -6.81 5.28
C TYR A 114 15.36 -7.10 6.76
N SER A 115 16.49 -6.63 7.25
CA SER A 115 16.91 -6.80 8.66
C SER A 115 16.38 -5.73 9.61
N GLY A 116 15.47 -4.86 9.15
CA GLY A 116 14.96 -3.74 9.95
C GLY A 116 13.47 -3.51 9.76
N THR A 117 13.02 -2.32 10.06
CA THR A 117 11.64 -1.88 9.88
C THR A 117 11.59 -0.62 9.01
N ARG A 118 10.52 -0.47 8.25
CA ARG A 118 10.24 0.73 7.45
C ARG A 118 8.91 1.31 7.85
N LYS A 119 8.86 2.63 7.91
CA LYS A 119 7.62 3.40 8.02
C LYS A 119 7.63 4.43 6.92
N GLU A 120 6.53 4.52 6.20
CA GLU A 120 6.34 5.47 5.11
C GLU A 120 4.99 6.16 5.26
N PHE A 121 5.00 7.47 5.15
CA PHE A 121 3.82 8.29 5.14
C PHE A 121 3.83 9.13 3.87
N VAL A 122 2.77 9.04 3.08
CA VAL A 122 2.57 9.84 1.89
C VAL A 122 1.20 10.47 1.97
N ASN A 123 1.12 11.78 1.77
CA ASN A 123 -0.14 12.49 1.74
C ASN A 123 -0.14 13.56 0.66
N ASN A 124 -1.18 13.57 -0.15
CA ASN A 124 -1.42 14.58 -1.17
C ASN A 124 -2.63 15.41 -0.75
N ILE A 125 -2.50 16.71 -0.86
CA ILE A 125 -3.57 17.65 -0.58
C ILE A 125 -3.90 18.38 -1.89
N THR A 126 -5.17 18.39 -2.25
CA THR A 126 -5.68 19.09 -3.43
C THR A 126 -6.61 20.19 -3.00
N PHE A 127 -6.33 21.40 -3.40
CA PHE A 127 -7.20 22.56 -3.20
C PHE A 127 -7.93 22.87 -4.50
N ARG A 128 -9.24 22.91 -4.46
CA ARG A 128 -10.09 23.40 -5.55
C ARG A 128 -10.42 24.87 -5.28
N ILE A 129 -9.70 25.79 -5.90
CA ILE A 129 -9.87 27.23 -5.69
C ILE A 129 -11.08 27.76 -6.48
N LEU A 130 -11.19 27.32 -7.73
CA LEU A 130 -12.28 27.69 -8.65
C LEU A 130 -12.63 26.47 -9.53
N PRO A 131 -13.80 26.45 -10.20
CA PRO A 131 -14.08 25.44 -11.20
C PRO A 131 -12.97 25.40 -12.27
N GLY A 132 -12.25 24.28 -12.36
CA GLY A 132 -11.14 24.09 -13.29
C GLY A 132 -9.76 24.51 -12.80
N LEU A 133 -9.63 25.14 -11.63
CA LEU A 133 -8.33 25.48 -11.02
C LEU A 133 -8.04 24.63 -9.78
N PHE A 134 -6.98 23.82 -9.87
CA PHE A 134 -6.53 22.93 -8.79
C PHE A 134 -5.09 23.24 -8.42
N VAL A 135 -4.79 23.20 -7.12
CA VAL A 135 -3.44 23.29 -6.57
C VAL A 135 -3.15 22.00 -5.82
N TYR A 136 -2.01 21.37 -6.11
CA TYR A 136 -1.57 20.12 -5.52
C TYR A 136 -0.33 20.35 -4.67
N THR A 137 -0.28 19.70 -3.50
CA THR A 137 0.93 19.55 -2.70
C THR A 137 1.08 18.11 -2.29
N ALA A 138 2.31 17.60 -2.31
CA ALA A 138 2.68 16.27 -1.87
C ALA A 138 3.76 16.37 -0.78
N ALA A 139 3.66 15.49 0.24
CA ALA A 139 4.63 15.36 1.31
C ALA A 139 4.95 13.87 1.56
#